data_ed6ba90addc9abfb9f87f15123836d7b
#
_entry.id   ed6ba90addc9abfb9f87f15123836d7b
#
_cell.length_a   1.000
_cell.length_b   1.000
_cell.length_c   1.000
_cell.angle_alpha   90.00
_cell.angle_beta   90.00
_cell.angle_gamma   90.00
#
_symmetry.space_group_name_H-M   'P 1'
#
loop_
_entity.id
_entity.type
_entity.pdbx_description
1 polymer ?
#
loop_
_entity_poly.entity_id
_entity_poly.type
_entity_poly.pdbx_seq_one_letter_code
_entity_poly.pdbx_strand_id
1 'polypeptide(L)'
;IPSGVDVNIDLSETRLVGITFMDYLVEYLKTHRSTGGKAFITGLDSHVSSSTYNRALKISLTGSTDKLSQRQKRLRNLATEKGYQYASQVDWNTIYLKKFHFFEIRPIERKYNCLKGTFQDLNVSWEIADIKFNEGQAFTAETFNTTLMVLKLNKRIPVFTMEKEGVLEKIFDRVMAFTGYKDIDFAMYPDFSKKFLLMGNNEPEIRSFFTDEIIRFFENHQI
;
A
#
# COMPACT_ATOMS: atom_id res chain seq x y z
N ILE A 1 -17.58 -20.01 -13.23
CA ILE A 1 -16.34 -20.78 -12.95
C ILE A 1 -16.55 -21.46 -11.61
N PRO A 2 -16.22 -22.75 -11.45
CA PRO A 2 -16.35 -23.44 -10.18
C PRO A 2 -15.57 -22.75 -9.06
N SER A 3 -16.11 -22.77 -7.83
CA SER A 3 -15.42 -22.26 -6.66
C SER A 3 -14.18 -23.11 -6.34
N GLY A 4 -13.11 -22.49 -5.87
CA GLY A 4 -11.89 -23.20 -5.45
C GLY A 4 -10.89 -23.54 -6.56
N VAL A 5 -11.18 -23.20 -7.82
CA VAL A 5 -10.26 -23.42 -8.94
C VAL A 5 -9.34 -22.19 -9.13
N ASP A 6 -8.08 -22.43 -9.41
CA ASP A 6 -7.14 -21.35 -9.77
C ASP A 6 -7.45 -20.83 -11.17
N VAL A 7 -7.55 -19.51 -11.34
CA VAL A 7 -7.89 -18.85 -12.59
C VAL A 7 -6.77 -17.86 -12.96
N ASN A 8 -6.27 -17.97 -14.19
CA ASN A 8 -5.41 -16.96 -14.79
C ASN A 8 -6.14 -16.28 -15.96
N ILE A 9 -6.27 -14.96 -15.88
CA ILE A 9 -6.85 -14.12 -16.94
C ILE A 9 -5.70 -13.48 -17.68
N ASP A 10 -5.39 -14.01 -18.87
CA ASP A 10 -4.31 -13.49 -19.71
C ASP A 10 -4.85 -12.41 -20.65
N LEU A 11 -4.32 -11.19 -20.54
CA LEU A 11 -4.66 -10.03 -21.35
C LEU A 11 -3.55 -9.63 -22.32
N SER A 12 -2.54 -10.48 -22.53
CA SER A 12 -1.38 -10.17 -23.38
C SER A 12 -1.76 -9.80 -24.83
N GLU A 13 -2.81 -10.41 -25.37
CA GLU A 13 -3.32 -10.16 -26.71
C GLU A 13 -4.39 -9.05 -26.77
N THR A 14 -4.76 -8.49 -25.64
CA THR A 14 -5.85 -7.50 -25.55
C THR A 14 -5.32 -6.11 -25.88
N ARG A 15 -5.73 -5.54 -26.99
CA ARG A 15 -5.25 -4.22 -27.45
C ARG A 15 -5.75 -3.05 -26.64
N LEU A 16 -6.95 -3.15 -26.10
CA LEU A 16 -7.60 -2.11 -25.31
C LEU A 16 -8.41 -2.73 -24.18
N VAL A 17 -8.19 -2.24 -22.97
CA VAL A 17 -8.92 -2.65 -21.77
C VAL A 17 -9.67 -1.43 -21.24
N GLY A 18 -10.99 -1.45 -21.28
CA GLY A 18 -11.85 -0.36 -20.79
C GLY A 18 -11.92 -0.32 -19.27
N ILE A 19 -12.23 0.85 -18.71
CA ILE A 19 -12.35 1.06 -17.26
C ILE A 19 -13.34 0.08 -16.65
N THR A 20 -14.54 0.00 -17.19
CA THR A 20 -15.62 -0.86 -16.67
C THR A 20 -15.20 -2.34 -16.65
N PHE A 21 -14.48 -2.78 -17.68
CA PHE A 21 -13.96 -4.15 -17.72
C PHE A 21 -12.89 -4.39 -16.65
N MET A 22 -11.98 -3.45 -16.47
CA MET A 22 -10.97 -3.56 -15.41
C MET A 22 -11.59 -3.53 -14.01
N ASP A 23 -12.61 -2.70 -13.79
CA ASP A 23 -13.34 -2.68 -12.52
C ASP A 23 -14.03 -4.01 -12.25
N TYR A 24 -14.66 -4.58 -13.28
CA TYR A 24 -15.27 -5.90 -13.22
C TYR A 24 -14.24 -6.99 -12.90
N LEU A 25 -13.08 -6.97 -13.56
CA LEU A 25 -12.00 -7.93 -13.29
C LEU A 25 -11.48 -7.83 -11.84
N VAL A 26 -11.27 -6.62 -11.35
CA VAL A 26 -10.81 -6.41 -9.97
C VAL A 26 -11.83 -6.95 -8.97
N GLU A 27 -13.12 -6.72 -9.19
CA GLU A 27 -14.17 -7.25 -8.32
C GLU A 27 -14.29 -8.77 -8.45
N TYR A 28 -14.16 -9.30 -9.65
CA TYR A 28 -14.10 -10.75 -9.88
C TYR A 28 -12.94 -11.41 -9.11
N LEU A 29 -11.72 -10.85 -9.20
CA LEU A 29 -10.56 -11.37 -8.46
C LEU A 29 -10.81 -11.40 -6.94
N LYS A 30 -11.45 -10.36 -6.42
CA LYS A 30 -11.79 -10.25 -5.01
C LYS A 30 -12.80 -11.32 -4.59
N THR A 31 -13.88 -11.44 -5.34
CA THR A 31 -14.96 -12.41 -5.09
C THR A 31 -14.45 -13.84 -5.22
N HIS A 32 -13.67 -14.13 -6.26
CA HIS A 32 -13.14 -15.47 -6.49
C HIS A 32 -12.18 -15.91 -5.38
N ARG A 33 -11.35 -14.99 -4.87
CA ARG A 33 -10.48 -15.27 -3.71
C ARG A 33 -11.25 -15.54 -2.43
N SER A 34 -12.41 -14.91 -2.23
CA SER A 34 -13.26 -15.16 -1.06
C SER A 34 -13.90 -16.54 -1.08
N THR A 35 -13.97 -17.18 -2.25
CA THR A 35 -14.48 -18.56 -2.41
C THR A 35 -13.38 -19.64 -2.36
N GLY A 36 -12.14 -19.24 -1.96
CA GLY A 36 -11.02 -20.16 -1.76
C GLY A 36 -10.19 -20.46 -3.00
N GLY A 37 -10.53 -19.86 -4.17
CA GLY A 37 -9.72 -19.95 -5.38
C GLY A 37 -8.62 -18.88 -5.44
N LYS A 38 -7.60 -19.11 -6.27
CA LYS A 38 -6.64 -18.07 -6.64
C LYS A 38 -7.00 -17.52 -8.02
N ALA A 39 -6.99 -16.20 -8.17
CA ALA A 39 -7.21 -15.58 -9.45
C ALA A 39 -6.14 -14.51 -9.72
N PHE A 40 -5.61 -14.51 -10.94
CA PHE A 40 -4.53 -13.62 -11.38
C PHE A 40 -4.90 -12.98 -12.72
N ILE A 41 -4.39 -11.78 -12.95
CA ILE A 41 -4.38 -11.14 -14.26
C ILE A 41 -2.91 -11.12 -14.72
N THR A 42 -2.66 -11.55 -15.94
CA THR A 42 -1.36 -11.54 -16.59
C THR A 42 -1.45 -10.81 -17.93
N GLY A 43 -0.29 -10.50 -18.54
CA GLY A 43 -0.24 -9.92 -19.88
C GLY A 43 -0.49 -8.41 -19.96
N LEU A 44 -0.52 -7.68 -18.83
CA LEU A 44 -0.65 -6.22 -18.82
C LEU A 44 0.67 -5.46 -18.88
N ASP A 45 1.79 -6.15 -18.93
CA ASP A 45 3.14 -5.56 -18.88
C ASP A 45 3.44 -4.63 -20.07
N SER A 46 2.83 -4.90 -21.22
CA SER A 46 2.93 -4.09 -22.43
C SER A 46 1.86 -3.00 -22.55
N HIS A 47 1.00 -2.87 -21.55
CA HIS A 47 -0.10 -1.90 -21.58
C HIS A 47 0.29 -0.59 -20.90
N VAL A 48 -0.19 0.52 -21.45
CA VAL A 48 -0.07 1.87 -20.90
C VAL A 48 -1.45 2.48 -20.75
N SER A 49 -1.59 3.49 -19.89
CA SER A 49 -2.86 4.21 -19.74
C SER A 49 -3.30 4.80 -21.08
N SER A 50 -4.56 4.56 -21.45
CA SER A 50 -5.16 5.10 -22.68
C SER A 50 -5.83 6.46 -22.47
N SER A 51 -5.98 6.88 -21.19
CA SER A 51 -6.62 8.14 -20.81
C SER A 51 -6.11 8.61 -19.44
N THR A 52 -6.67 9.70 -18.92
CA THR A 52 -6.43 10.15 -17.54
C THR A 52 -6.89 9.14 -16.48
N TYR A 53 -7.73 8.19 -16.87
CA TYR A 53 -8.19 7.11 -16.02
C TYR A 53 -7.20 5.93 -16.10
N ASN A 54 -6.52 5.64 -15.01
CA ASN A 54 -5.43 4.63 -14.97
C ASN A 54 -5.90 3.19 -15.25
N ARG A 55 -7.18 2.91 -15.18
CA ARG A 55 -7.74 1.57 -15.47
C ARG A 55 -8.17 1.39 -16.93
N ALA A 56 -8.13 2.46 -17.72
CA ALA A 56 -8.25 2.36 -19.15
C ALA A 56 -6.85 2.12 -19.75
N LEU A 57 -6.63 0.93 -20.29
CA LEU A 57 -5.32 0.49 -20.75
C LEU A 57 -5.33 0.22 -22.25
N LYS A 58 -4.25 0.52 -22.94
CA LYS A 58 -4.01 0.14 -24.32
C LYS A 58 -2.64 -0.48 -24.46
N ILE A 59 -2.50 -1.43 -25.39
CA ILE A 59 -1.20 -1.98 -25.72
C ILE A 59 -0.29 -0.88 -26.26
N SER A 60 0.94 -0.83 -25.80
CA SER A 60 1.96 0.05 -26.37
C SER A 60 2.40 -0.53 -27.70
N LEU A 61 2.01 0.10 -28.82
CA LEU A 61 2.42 -0.32 -30.15
C LEU A 61 3.89 -0.01 -30.48
N THR A 62 4.52 0.79 -29.66
CA THR A 62 5.97 0.94 -29.68
C THR A 62 6.54 -0.24 -28.91
N GLY A 63 7.21 -1.16 -29.59
CA GLY A 63 8.04 -2.18 -28.95
C GLY A 63 9.06 -1.51 -28.04
N SER A 64 8.60 -1.08 -26.89
CA SER A 64 9.45 -0.45 -25.91
C SER A 64 10.10 -1.55 -25.11
N THR A 65 11.35 -1.82 -25.43
CA THR A 65 12.32 -2.00 -24.34
C THR A 65 12.05 -0.85 -23.39
N ASP A 66 11.29 -1.11 -22.32
CA ASP A 66 10.91 -0.13 -21.32
C ASP A 66 12.12 0.71 -20.97
N LYS A 67 12.13 1.97 -21.43
CA LYS A 67 13.10 2.93 -20.96
C LYS A 67 12.72 3.22 -19.52
N LEU A 68 13.20 2.36 -18.63
CA LEU A 68 13.02 2.55 -17.20
C LEU A 68 13.42 3.98 -16.85
N SER A 69 12.61 4.64 -16.04
CA SER A 69 12.93 5.93 -15.47
C SER A 69 14.24 5.84 -14.65
N GLN A 70 14.86 6.96 -14.40
CA GLN A 70 16.10 6.97 -13.60
C GLN A 70 15.91 6.35 -12.20
N ARG A 71 14.73 6.57 -11.57
CA ARG A 71 14.35 5.93 -10.31
C ARG A 71 14.24 4.41 -10.46
N GLN A 72 13.56 3.94 -11.49
CA GLN A 72 13.40 2.51 -11.76
C GLN A 72 14.73 1.80 -12.02
N LYS A 73 15.63 2.43 -12.76
CA LYS A 73 16.99 1.90 -12.96
C LYS A 73 17.76 1.77 -11.65
N ARG A 74 17.68 2.79 -10.78
CA ARG A 74 18.31 2.75 -9.45
C ARG A 74 17.75 1.65 -8.57
N LEU A 75 16.42 1.49 -8.52
CA LEU A 75 15.76 0.43 -7.76
C LEU A 75 16.14 -0.95 -8.26
N ARG A 76 16.18 -1.14 -9.59
CA ARG A 76 16.62 -2.40 -10.19
C ARG A 76 18.08 -2.74 -9.86
N ASN A 77 18.96 -1.75 -9.94
CA ASN A 77 20.38 -1.95 -9.61
C ASN A 77 20.55 -2.30 -8.13
N LEU A 78 19.85 -1.59 -7.23
CA LEU A 78 19.84 -1.90 -5.80
C LEU A 78 19.32 -3.33 -5.54
N ALA A 79 18.24 -3.71 -6.21
CA ALA A 79 17.69 -5.06 -6.08
C ALA A 79 18.70 -6.13 -6.50
N THR A 80 19.40 -5.92 -7.64
CA THR A 80 20.45 -6.83 -8.11
C THR A 80 21.61 -6.91 -7.13
N GLU A 81 22.07 -5.76 -6.61
CA GLU A 81 23.19 -5.70 -5.66
C GLU A 81 22.89 -6.42 -4.34
N LYS A 82 21.67 -6.25 -3.85
CA LYS A 82 21.25 -6.77 -2.53
C LYS A 82 20.52 -8.11 -2.59
N GLY A 83 20.31 -8.68 -3.77
CA GLY A 83 19.55 -9.92 -3.94
C GLY A 83 18.05 -9.79 -3.67
N TYR A 84 17.47 -8.59 -3.83
CA TYR A 84 16.05 -8.33 -3.66
C TYR A 84 15.26 -8.58 -4.96
N GLN A 85 13.97 -8.82 -4.84
CA GLN A 85 13.07 -8.91 -5.97
C GLN A 85 12.56 -7.51 -6.33
N TYR A 86 12.59 -7.15 -7.62
CA TYR A 86 12.10 -5.86 -8.11
C TYR A 86 11.17 -6.04 -9.31
N ALA A 87 10.04 -5.35 -9.27
CA ALA A 87 9.09 -5.23 -10.38
C ALA A 87 8.74 -3.75 -10.59
N SER A 88 8.96 -3.24 -11.80
CA SER A 88 8.64 -1.86 -12.18
C SER A 88 7.17 -1.65 -12.50
N GLN A 89 6.47 -2.72 -12.92
CA GLN A 89 5.10 -2.72 -13.41
C GLN A 89 4.09 -2.45 -12.28
N VAL A 90 2.85 -2.20 -12.69
CA VAL A 90 1.74 -2.02 -11.75
C VAL A 90 1.37 -3.36 -11.13
N ASP A 91 1.37 -3.40 -9.81
CA ASP A 91 0.86 -4.52 -9.02
C ASP A 91 -0.55 -4.19 -8.53
N TRP A 92 -1.54 -4.89 -9.05
CA TRP A 92 -2.95 -4.69 -8.71
C TRP A 92 -3.36 -5.30 -7.37
N ASN A 93 -2.47 -6.06 -6.72
CA ASN A 93 -2.73 -6.62 -5.41
C ASN A 93 -2.57 -5.57 -4.32
N THR A 94 -3.57 -4.72 -4.17
CA THR A 94 -3.58 -3.60 -3.20
C THR A 94 -4.57 -3.80 -2.06
N ILE A 95 -5.36 -4.89 -2.09
CA ILE A 95 -6.47 -5.08 -1.13
C ILE A 95 -6.00 -5.14 0.33
N TYR A 96 -4.80 -5.68 0.58
CA TYR A 96 -4.22 -5.75 1.91
C TYR A 96 -3.89 -4.37 2.49
N LEU A 97 -3.66 -3.36 1.63
CA LEU A 97 -3.37 -1.99 2.06
C LEU A 97 -4.60 -1.32 2.68
N LYS A 98 -5.81 -1.76 2.34
CA LYS A 98 -7.05 -1.29 2.96
C LYS A 98 -7.19 -1.66 4.44
N LYS A 99 -6.35 -2.56 4.94
CA LYS A 99 -6.25 -2.88 6.37
C LYS A 99 -5.53 -1.79 7.16
N PHE A 100 -4.79 -0.94 6.48
CA PHE A 100 -4.15 0.22 7.09
C PHE A 100 -5.12 1.39 7.05
N HIS A 101 -5.36 1.98 8.20
CA HIS A 101 -6.31 3.07 8.36
C HIS A 101 -6.10 4.20 7.33
N PHE A 102 -4.85 4.53 7.03
CA PHE A 102 -4.49 5.52 6.03
C PHE A 102 -5.17 5.29 4.66
N PHE A 103 -5.33 4.03 4.23
CA PHE A 103 -5.92 3.67 2.94
C PHE A 103 -7.38 3.24 3.01
N GLU A 104 -8.00 3.25 4.18
CA GLU A 104 -9.41 2.88 4.35
C GLU A 104 -10.33 3.80 3.57
N ILE A 105 -10.05 5.11 3.63
CA ILE A 105 -10.83 6.16 2.98
C ILE A 105 -10.16 6.76 1.73
N ARG A 106 -8.96 6.29 1.38
CA ARG A 106 -8.18 6.77 0.23
C ARG A 106 -8.14 5.72 -0.87
N PRO A 107 -8.88 5.90 -1.97
CA PRO A 107 -8.83 4.98 -3.10
C PRO A 107 -7.42 4.90 -3.68
N ILE A 108 -6.86 3.69 -3.70
CA ILE A 108 -5.57 3.42 -4.31
C ILE A 108 -5.80 3.27 -5.81
N GLU A 109 -5.15 4.12 -6.61
CA GLU A 109 -5.18 4.00 -8.06
C GLU A 109 -4.25 2.89 -8.55
N ARG A 110 -3.01 2.89 -8.06
CA ARG A 110 -2.00 1.88 -8.43
C ARG A 110 -0.89 1.77 -7.41
N LYS A 111 -0.32 0.57 -7.34
CA LYS A 111 0.94 0.24 -6.67
C LYS A 111 1.94 -0.17 -7.74
N TYR A 112 3.16 0.32 -7.70
CA TYR A 112 4.20 0.06 -8.69
C TYR A 112 5.60 0.21 -8.08
N ASN A 113 6.64 -0.08 -8.85
CA ASN A 113 8.03 -0.05 -8.36
C ASN A 113 8.23 -0.91 -7.10
N CYS A 114 7.66 -2.12 -7.09
CA CYS A 114 7.69 -2.99 -5.93
C CYS A 114 9.06 -3.61 -5.74
N LEU A 115 9.65 -3.38 -4.58
CA LEU A 115 10.89 -4.00 -4.11
C LEU A 115 10.56 -4.90 -2.91
N LYS A 116 10.96 -6.17 -2.95
CA LYS A 116 10.64 -7.15 -1.90
C LYS A 116 11.90 -7.86 -1.41
N GLY A 117 11.92 -8.14 -0.12
CA GLY A 117 13.00 -8.87 0.51
C GLY A 117 12.60 -9.46 1.85
N THR A 118 13.57 -10.01 2.54
CA THR A 118 13.40 -10.60 3.87
C THR A 118 14.59 -10.19 4.75
N PHE A 119 14.31 -9.73 5.95
CA PHE A 119 15.31 -9.60 6.99
C PHE A 119 15.58 -11.00 7.57
N GLN A 120 16.69 -11.62 7.16
CA GLN A 120 16.99 -13.02 7.47
C GLN A 120 17.06 -13.26 8.98
N ASP A 121 17.73 -12.39 9.72
CA ASP A 121 17.92 -12.49 11.18
C ASP A 121 16.59 -12.44 11.95
N LEU A 122 15.60 -11.73 11.42
CA LEU A 122 14.29 -11.55 12.04
C LEU A 122 13.22 -12.44 11.43
N ASN A 123 13.51 -13.10 10.32
CA ASN A 123 12.54 -13.83 9.50
C ASN A 123 11.28 -12.97 9.17
N VAL A 124 11.51 -11.70 8.85
CA VAL A 124 10.45 -10.72 8.52
C VAL A 124 10.54 -10.36 7.05
N SER A 125 9.51 -10.69 6.29
CA SER A 125 9.38 -10.25 4.90
C SER A 125 8.92 -8.79 4.83
N TRP A 126 9.46 -8.07 3.86
CA TRP A 126 9.12 -6.68 3.63
C TRP A 126 8.88 -6.38 2.14
N GLU A 127 8.05 -5.37 1.90
CA GLU A 127 7.79 -4.80 0.58
C GLU A 127 7.89 -3.28 0.66
N ILE A 128 8.65 -2.68 -0.25
CA ILE A 128 8.65 -1.23 -0.50
C ILE A 128 7.99 -1.02 -1.86
N ALA A 129 7.03 -0.09 -1.93
CA ALA A 129 6.34 0.22 -3.18
C ALA A 129 5.96 1.69 -3.28
N ASP A 130 5.90 2.20 -4.50
CA ASP A 130 5.32 3.50 -4.79
C ASP A 130 3.79 3.32 -4.95
N ILE A 131 3.02 4.14 -4.25
CA ILE A 131 1.56 4.13 -4.26
C ILE A 131 1.05 5.45 -4.79
N LYS A 132 0.14 5.35 -5.76
CA LYS A 132 -0.66 6.48 -6.23
C LYS A 132 -2.07 6.31 -5.70
N PHE A 133 -2.59 7.33 -5.01
CA PHE A 133 -3.91 7.30 -4.40
C PHE A 133 -4.61 8.65 -4.55
N ASN A 134 -5.91 8.67 -4.35
CA ASN A 134 -6.73 9.87 -4.38
C ASN A 134 -7.22 10.23 -2.98
N GLU A 135 -7.30 11.52 -2.72
CA GLU A 135 -7.90 12.08 -1.52
C GLU A 135 -8.90 13.18 -1.88
N GLY A 136 -10.04 13.20 -1.22
CA GLY A 136 -11.10 14.17 -1.44
C GLY A 136 -12.40 13.55 -1.99
N GLN A 137 -13.40 14.41 -2.21
CA GLN A 137 -14.68 14.00 -2.80
C GLN A 137 -14.62 14.05 -4.33
N ALA A 138 -15.53 13.33 -4.99
CA ALA A 138 -15.50 12.99 -6.41
C ALA A 138 -15.08 14.11 -7.39
N PHE A 139 -15.43 15.36 -7.13
CA PHE A 139 -15.07 16.49 -8.02
C PHE A 139 -13.88 17.33 -7.55
N THR A 140 -13.40 17.09 -6.34
CA THR A 140 -12.26 17.81 -5.73
C THR A 140 -11.16 16.85 -5.32
N ALA A 141 -11.18 15.62 -5.84
CA ALA A 141 -10.19 14.63 -5.51
C ALA A 141 -8.81 15.03 -6.07
N GLU A 142 -7.84 15.15 -5.18
CA GLU A 142 -6.45 15.35 -5.53
C GLU A 142 -5.72 14.01 -5.57
N THR A 143 -4.74 13.92 -6.46
CA THR A 143 -3.92 12.71 -6.62
C THR A 143 -2.58 12.88 -5.92
N PHE A 144 -2.25 11.92 -5.07
CA PHE A 144 -1.01 11.89 -4.31
C PHE A 144 -0.16 10.69 -4.69
N ASN A 145 1.15 10.85 -4.52
CA ASN A 145 2.11 9.77 -4.64
C ASN A 145 2.90 9.66 -3.33
N THR A 146 3.05 8.43 -2.85
CA THR A 146 3.88 8.13 -1.68
C THR A 146 4.68 6.86 -1.91
N THR A 147 5.75 6.69 -1.15
CA THR A 147 6.47 5.43 -1.06
C THR A 147 6.21 4.88 0.33
N LEU A 148 5.78 3.63 0.41
CA LEU A 148 5.57 2.98 1.70
C LEU A 148 6.39 1.69 1.81
N MET A 149 6.67 1.32 3.04
CA MET A 149 7.25 0.03 3.40
C MET A 149 6.24 -0.75 4.23
N VAL A 150 5.99 -1.99 3.83
CA VAL A 150 5.12 -2.91 4.55
C VAL A 150 5.96 -4.06 5.10
N LEU A 151 5.85 -4.32 6.39
CA LEU A 151 6.48 -5.44 7.07
C LEU A 151 5.44 -6.51 7.36
N LYS A 152 5.74 -7.76 7.04
CA LYS A 152 4.91 -8.91 7.43
C LYS A 152 5.49 -9.52 8.70
N LEU A 153 4.92 -9.12 9.83
CA LEU A 153 5.35 -9.61 11.13
C LEU A 153 4.82 -11.00 11.41
N ASN A 154 5.58 -11.80 12.15
CA ASN A 154 5.19 -13.12 12.62
C ASN A 154 4.41 -13.08 13.95
N LYS A 155 4.26 -11.89 14.52
CA LYS A 155 3.51 -11.64 15.77
C LYS A 155 2.37 -10.66 15.50
N ARG A 156 1.26 -10.89 16.19
CA ARG A 156 0.16 -9.93 16.19
C ARG A 156 0.57 -8.70 17.01
N ILE A 157 0.33 -7.53 16.45
CA ILE A 157 0.43 -6.25 17.14
C ILE A 157 -0.95 -5.59 17.14
N PRO A 158 -1.27 -4.70 18.10
CA PRO A 158 -2.52 -3.95 18.08
C PRO A 158 -2.61 -3.08 16.82
N VAL A 159 -3.83 -2.75 16.44
CA VAL A 159 -4.07 -1.83 15.32
C VAL A 159 -4.02 -0.41 15.84
N PHE A 160 -3.04 0.34 15.41
CA PHE A 160 -2.86 1.76 15.75
C PHE A 160 -2.25 2.51 14.57
N THR A 161 -2.36 3.82 14.62
CA THR A 161 -1.62 4.75 13.78
C THR A 161 -0.79 5.65 14.68
N MET A 162 0.46 5.85 14.33
CA MET A 162 1.35 6.75 15.04
C MET A 162 2.01 7.70 14.05
N GLU A 163 1.99 8.98 14.33
CA GLU A 163 2.56 10.02 13.49
C GLU A 163 3.34 11.03 14.30
N LYS A 164 4.28 11.68 13.64
CA LYS A 164 5.00 12.80 14.24
C LYS A 164 4.10 14.03 14.23
N GLU A 165 3.93 14.66 15.38
CA GLU A 165 3.12 15.87 15.52
C GLU A 165 3.63 16.99 14.59
N GLY A 166 2.70 17.72 13.97
CA GLY A 166 2.99 18.84 13.08
C GLY A 166 3.31 18.51 11.63
N VAL A 167 3.44 17.22 11.26
CA VAL A 167 3.77 16.85 9.87
C VAL A 167 2.54 16.71 8.98
N LEU A 168 1.39 16.39 9.52
CA LEU A 168 0.20 16.03 8.73
C LEU A 168 -1.14 16.56 9.28
N GLU A 169 -1.14 17.66 10.02
CA GLU A 169 -2.36 18.26 10.62
C GLU A 169 -3.55 18.32 9.65
N LYS A 170 -3.31 18.61 8.37
CA LYS A 170 -4.38 18.70 7.36
C LYS A 170 -4.93 17.35 6.89
N ILE A 171 -4.15 16.28 7.00
CA ILE A 171 -4.56 14.94 6.54
C ILE A 171 -5.35 14.23 7.64
N PHE A 172 -5.00 14.46 8.90
CA PHE A 172 -5.58 13.78 10.05
C PHE A 172 -6.87 14.37 10.58
N ASP A 173 -7.05 15.69 10.56
CA ASP A 173 -8.30 16.31 10.96
C ASP A 173 -9.53 15.72 10.26
N ARG A 174 -9.37 15.30 9.00
CA ARG A 174 -10.44 14.64 8.24
C ARG A 174 -10.65 13.18 8.65
N VAL A 175 -9.58 12.48 9.04
CA VAL A 175 -9.67 11.08 9.45
C VAL A 175 -10.27 10.95 10.83
N MET A 176 -9.88 11.82 11.78
CA MET A 176 -10.41 11.87 13.13
C MET A 176 -11.93 12.09 13.16
N ALA A 177 -12.45 12.95 12.28
CA ALA A 177 -13.88 13.25 12.24
C ALA A 177 -14.74 12.04 11.79
N PHE A 178 -14.16 11.06 11.05
CA PHE A 178 -14.92 9.96 10.47
C PHE A 178 -14.85 8.65 11.25
N THR A 179 -13.83 8.42 12.10
CA THR A 179 -13.48 7.07 12.57
C THR A 179 -13.65 6.85 14.06
N GLY A 180 -13.89 7.90 14.85
CA GLY A 180 -14.02 7.80 16.30
C GLY A 180 -12.71 7.38 17.01
N TYR A 181 -11.57 7.44 16.34
CA TYR A 181 -10.26 7.22 16.94
C TYR A 181 -9.97 8.33 17.94
N LYS A 182 -9.43 7.96 19.09
CA LYS A 182 -9.00 8.89 20.12
C LYS A 182 -7.49 8.94 20.16
N ASP A 183 -6.97 10.13 20.45
CA ASP A 183 -5.58 10.30 20.82
C ASP A 183 -5.26 9.58 22.12
N ILE A 184 -4.13 8.89 22.15
CA ILE A 184 -3.69 8.06 23.28
C ILE A 184 -2.42 8.66 23.87
N ASP A 185 -2.60 9.51 24.87
CA ASP A 185 -1.51 10.15 25.60
C ASP A 185 -0.96 9.26 26.72
N PHE A 186 0.35 9.32 26.93
CA PHE A 186 1.03 8.67 28.04
C PHE A 186 1.48 9.71 29.06
N ALA A 187 0.72 9.89 30.14
CA ALA A 187 0.99 10.90 31.17
C ALA A 187 2.40 10.78 31.79
N MET A 188 2.94 9.57 31.87
CA MET A 188 4.31 9.32 32.38
C MET A 188 5.41 9.61 31.34
N TYR A 189 5.03 9.83 30.08
CA TYR A 189 5.95 10.08 28.95
C TYR A 189 5.49 11.31 28.15
N PRO A 190 5.55 12.51 28.77
CA PRO A 190 5.02 13.72 28.14
C PRO A 190 5.78 14.12 26.86
N ASP A 191 7.06 13.77 26.75
CA ASP A 191 7.86 14.08 25.57
C ASP A 191 7.48 13.17 24.38
N PHE A 192 7.13 11.91 24.64
CA PHE A 192 6.57 11.02 23.64
C PHE A 192 5.22 11.55 23.13
N SER A 193 4.30 11.88 24.04
CA SER A 193 2.95 12.36 23.69
C SER A 193 2.96 13.73 22.99
N LYS A 194 3.97 14.57 23.24
CA LYS A 194 4.16 15.81 22.49
C LYS A 194 4.80 15.59 21.11
N LYS A 195 5.56 14.52 20.95
CA LYS A 195 6.29 14.24 19.71
C LYS A 195 5.47 13.41 18.72
N PHE A 196 4.58 12.57 19.22
CA PHE A 196 3.80 11.64 18.43
C PHE A 196 2.31 11.68 18.77
N LEU A 197 1.50 11.80 17.75
CA LEU A 197 0.06 11.53 17.81
C LEU A 197 -0.14 10.01 17.66
N LEU A 198 -0.67 9.35 18.69
CA LEU A 198 -0.94 7.92 18.69
C LEU A 198 -2.45 7.68 18.76
N MET A 199 -2.99 6.92 17.82
CA MET A 199 -4.43 6.70 17.71
C MET A 199 -4.76 5.24 17.46
N GLY A 200 -5.91 4.80 17.97
CA GLY A 200 -6.45 3.48 17.66
C GLY A 200 -7.74 3.17 18.41
N ASN A 201 -8.37 2.05 18.06
CA ASN A 201 -9.69 1.69 18.58
C ASN A 201 -9.64 0.94 19.92
N ASN A 202 -8.54 0.27 20.21
CA ASN A 202 -8.39 -0.55 21.41
C ASN A 202 -7.28 0.04 22.29
N GLU A 203 -7.60 1.13 22.98
CA GLU A 203 -6.65 1.84 23.85
C GLU A 203 -5.97 0.92 24.89
N PRO A 204 -6.67 0.01 25.61
CA PRO A 204 -6.03 -0.87 26.59
C PRO A 204 -4.96 -1.80 25.94
N GLU A 205 -5.25 -2.36 24.78
CA GLU A 205 -4.30 -3.22 24.05
C GLU A 205 -3.10 -2.42 23.55
N ILE A 206 -3.33 -1.21 23.05
CA ILE A 206 -2.28 -0.30 22.58
C ILE A 206 -1.39 0.13 23.74
N ARG A 207 -1.97 0.53 24.89
CA ARG A 207 -1.18 0.89 26.09
C ARG A 207 -0.35 -0.28 26.61
N SER A 208 -0.88 -1.49 26.55
CA SER A 208 -0.14 -2.70 26.94
C SER A 208 1.02 -3.00 25.98
N PHE A 209 0.87 -2.67 24.71
CA PHE A 209 1.91 -2.85 23.69
C PHE A 209 3.03 -1.82 23.82
N PHE A 210 2.70 -0.55 24.10
CA PHE A 210 3.67 0.53 24.25
C PHE A 210 4.32 0.48 25.65
N THR A 211 5.22 -0.50 25.81
CA THR A 211 6.05 -0.60 27.04
C THR A 211 7.04 0.55 27.15
N ASP A 212 7.62 0.73 28.34
CA ASP A 212 8.69 1.71 28.58
C ASP A 212 9.81 1.63 27.53
N GLU A 213 10.20 0.42 27.15
CA GLU A 213 11.25 0.19 26.17
C GLU A 213 10.85 0.72 24.77
N ILE A 214 9.64 0.45 24.34
CA ILE A 214 9.11 0.92 23.05
C ILE A 214 8.99 2.43 23.04
N ILE A 215 8.42 3.03 24.09
CA ILE A 215 8.27 4.48 24.20
C ILE A 215 9.63 5.17 24.15
N ARG A 216 10.60 4.72 24.96
CA ARG A 216 11.96 5.28 24.98
C ARG A 216 12.68 5.09 23.66
N PHE A 217 12.43 4.00 22.94
CA PHE A 217 12.96 3.82 21.60
C PHE A 217 12.52 4.95 20.68
N PHE A 218 11.22 5.27 20.65
CA PHE A 218 10.69 6.36 19.81
C PHE A 218 11.13 7.75 20.27
N GLU A 219 11.29 7.98 21.59
CA GLU A 219 11.80 9.25 22.11
C GLU A 219 13.24 9.52 21.66
N ASN A 220 14.09 8.48 21.66
CA ASN A 220 15.53 8.59 21.44
C ASN A 220 15.95 8.47 19.97
N HIS A 221 15.05 8.02 19.08
CA HIS A 221 15.36 7.87 17.67
C HIS A 221 14.64 8.91 16.85
N GLN A 222 15.34 9.46 15.85
CA GLN A 222 14.72 10.30 14.81
C GLN A 222 14.07 9.35 13.79
N ILE A 223 12.77 9.25 13.83
CA ILE A 223 11.96 8.49 12.89
C ILE A 223 11.29 9.46 11.92
#